data_3ea5640d3ee04eeadb26c1a3862486a4
#
_entry.id   3ea5640d3ee04eeadb26c1a3862486a4
#
_cell.length_a   1.000
_cell.length_b   1.000
_cell.length_c   1.000
_cell.angle_alpha   90.00
_cell.angle_beta   90.00
_cell.angle_gamma   90.00
#
_symmetry.space_group_name_H-M   'P 1'
#
loop_
_entity.id
_entity.type
_entity.pdbx_description
1 polymer ?
#
loop_
_entity_poly.entity_id
_entity_poly.type
_entity_poly.pdbx_seq_one_letter_code
_entity_poly.pdbx_strand_id
1 'polypeptide(L)'
;MSFDPMAAAVDWLDAYRAGDVETILGMYADDAVIYCNCGGAKTLTGQGALRAYWVDRLKRNPAFELDDLQLSRDETHISYFTSTGLVTALLTFNAVGQIRTLSCGP
;
A
#
# COMPACT_ATOMS: atom_id res chain seq x y z
N MET A 1 -6.27 22.58 -6.85
CA MET A 1 -5.05 21.77 -6.77
C MET A 1 -5.38 20.31 -7.08
N SER A 2 -4.71 19.73 -8.05
CA SER A 2 -5.01 18.37 -8.45
C SER A 2 -4.22 17.36 -7.61
N PHE A 3 -4.88 16.27 -7.25
CA PHE A 3 -4.26 15.17 -6.54
C PHE A 3 -3.34 14.37 -7.49
N ASP A 4 -2.14 14.04 -7.02
CA ASP A 4 -1.19 13.25 -7.79
C ASP A 4 -1.08 11.85 -7.19
N PRO A 5 -1.71 10.84 -7.80
CA PRO A 5 -1.69 9.48 -7.26
C PRO A 5 -0.29 8.86 -7.27
N MET A 6 0.56 9.23 -8.20
CA MET A 6 1.93 8.69 -8.23
C MET A 6 2.75 9.23 -7.06
N ALA A 7 2.63 10.52 -6.74
CA ALA A 7 3.30 11.10 -5.58
C ALA A 7 2.79 10.47 -4.29
N ALA A 8 1.48 10.23 -4.19
CA ALA A 8 0.89 9.58 -3.02
C ALA A 8 1.40 8.15 -2.86
N ALA A 9 1.58 7.41 -3.96
CA ALA A 9 2.12 6.06 -3.90
C ALA A 9 3.58 6.06 -3.42
N VAL A 10 4.37 7.04 -3.84
CA VAL A 10 5.76 7.17 -3.36
C VAL A 10 5.76 7.50 -1.87
N ASP A 11 4.90 8.40 -1.42
CA ASP A 11 4.78 8.73 0.01
C ASP A 11 4.39 7.49 0.83
N TRP A 12 3.50 6.67 0.30
CA TRP A 12 3.10 5.42 0.93
C TRP A 12 4.31 4.47 1.07
N LEU A 13 5.11 4.32 0.00
CA LEU A 13 6.28 3.47 0.06
C LEU A 13 7.33 4.02 1.03
N ASP A 14 7.51 5.34 1.07
CA ASP A 14 8.44 5.97 2.01
C ASP A 14 8.04 5.70 3.47
N ALA A 15 6.73 5.79 3.79
CA ALA A 15 6.24 5.49 5.12
C ALA A 15 6.43 3.99 5.45
N TYR A 16 6.22 3.12 4.46
CA TYR A 16 6.45 1.69 4.59
C TYR A 16 7.93 1.42 4.91
N ARG A 17 8.84 2.03 4.14
CA ARG A 17 10.28 1.85 4.36
C ARG A 17 10.73 2.38 5.71
N ALA A 18 10.11 3.45 6.18
CA ALA A 18 10.42 4.03 7.49
C ALA A 18 9.85 3.21 8.65
N GLY A 19 8.94 2.27 8.38
CA GLY A 19 8.29 1.50 9.43
C GLY A 19 7.29 2.31 10.24
N ASP A 20 6.75 3.39 9.67
CA ASP A 20 5.88 4.33 10.36
C ASP A 20 4.43 3.93 10.17
N VAL A 21 3.94 3.03 11.03
CA VAL A 21 2.61 2.46 10.91
C VAL A 21 1.52 3.54 11.03
N GLU A 22 1.70 4.54 11.87
CA GLU A 22 0.69 5.58 12.04
C GLU A 22 0.52 6.42 10.78
N THR A 23 1.61 6.77 10.13
CA THR A 23 1.57 7.50 8.86
C THR A 23 0.92 6.64 7.77
N ILE A 24 1.29 5.35 7.69
CA ILE A 24 0.69 4.43 6.73
C ILE A 24 -0.83 4.40 6.92
N LEU A 25 -1.28 4.17 8.15
CA LEU A 25 -2.72 4.07 8.44
C LEU A 25 -3.46 5.36 8.13
N GLY A 26 -2.82 6.49 8.36
CA GLY A 26 -3.41 7.80 8.06
C GLY A 26 -3.63 8.06 6.57
N MET A 27 -2.97 7.28 5.71
CA MET A 27 -3.15 7.40 4.25
C MET A 27 -4.36 6.64 3.73
N TYR A 28 -4.95 5.76 4.53
CA TYR A 28 -6.08 4.94 4.11
C TYR A 28 -7.41 5.61 4.44
N ALA A 29 -8.39 5.42 3.54
CA ALA A 29 -9.76 5.82 3.82
C ALA A 29 -10.35 4.94 4.93
N ASP A 30 -11.38 5.44 5.60
CA ASP A 30 -12.04 4.69 6.68
C ASP A 30 -12.64 3.37 6.17
N ASP A 31 -13.08 3.36 4.92
CA ASP A 31 -13.66 2.18 4.27
C ASP A 31 -12.67 1.46 3.36
N ALA A 32 -11.38 1.69 3.54
CA ALA A 32 -10.36 1.07 2.69
C ALA A 32 -10.35 -0.45 2.84
N VAL A 33 -10.00 -1.12 1.74
CA VAL A 33 -9.95 -2.58 1.66
C VAL A 33 -8.56 -2.99 1.16
N ILE A 34 -7.98 -3.98 1.82
CA ILE A 34 -6.74 -4.61 1.36
C ILE A 34 -7.06 -6.00 0.85
N TYR A 35 -6.62 -6.25 -0.39
CA TYR A 35 -6.68 -7.58 -1.02
C TYR A 35 -5.26 -8.14 -1.04
N CYS A 36 -4.97 -9.12 -0.19
CA CYS A 36 -3.62 -9.68 -0.08
C CYS A 36 -3.58 -11.08 -0.67
N ASN A 37 -2.65 -11.31 -1.62
CA ASN A 37 -2.44 -12.62 -2.23
C ASN A 37 -1.16 -13.31 -1.75
N CYS A 38 -0.50 -12.72 -0.77
CA CYS A 38 0.75 -13.29 -0.25
C CYS A 38 0.41 -14.38 0.77
N GLY A 39 0.47 -15.64 0.35
CA GLY A 39 0.15 -16.78 1.22
C GLY A 39 -1.32 -17.12 1.28
N GLY A 40 -2.08 -16.76 0.24
CA GLY A 40 -3.51 -17.03 0.14
C GLY A 40 -4.30 -15.74 0.05
N ALA A 41 -5.45 -15.80 -0.63
CA ALA A 41 -6.28 -14.61 -0.82
C ALA A 41 -6.95 -14.20 0.47
N LYS A 42 -6.76 -12.94 0.88
CA LYS A 42 -7.39 -12.36 2.05
C LYS A 42 -7.95 -10.99 1.73
N THR A 43 -9.11 -10.69 2.29
CA THR A 43 -9.72 -9.36 2.19
C THR A 43 -9.82 -8.79 3.60
N LEU A 44 -9.22 -7.62 3.81
CA LEU A 44 -9.16 -6.98 5.12
C LEU A 44 -9.86 -5.63 5.06
N THR A 45 -10.72 -5.37 6.03
CA THR A 45 -11.44 -4.10 6.16
C THR A 45 -11.38 -3.61 7.60
N GLY A 46 -11.47 -2.29 7.77
CA GLY A 46 -11.52 -1.66 9.09
C GLY A 46 -10.13 -1.37 9.66
N GLN A 47 -10.06 -0.34 10.48
CA GLN A 47 -8.79 0.17 11.01
C GLN A 47 -8.04 -0.84 11.87
N GLY A 48 -8.76 -1.64 12.66
CA GLY A 48 -8.12 -2.67 13.48
C GLY A 48 -7.42 -3.74 12.65
N ALA A 49 -8.10 -4.22 11.59
CA ALA A 49 -7.52 -5.22 10.69
C ALA A 49 -6.35 -4.63 9.90
N LEU A 50 -6.46 -3.38 9.46
CA LEU A 50 -5.38 -2.70 8.75
C LEU A 50 -4.14 -2.53 9.63
N ARG A 51 -4.34 -2.15 10.88
CA ARG A 51 -3.24 -1.99 11.83
C ARG A 51 -2.53 -3.32 12.07
N ALA A 52 -3.28 -4.38 12.31
CA ALA A 52 -2.70 -5.71 12.53
C ALA A 52 -1.91 -6.17 11.30
N TYR A 53 -2.47 -5.96 10.12
CA TYR A 53 -1.80 -6.30 8.86
C TYR A 53 -0.46 -5.57 8.72
N TRP A 54 -0.44 -4.26 8.94
CA TRP A 54 0.76 -3.45 8.74
C TRP A 54 1.82 -3.70 9.80
N VAL A 55 1.42 -3.90 11.06
CA VAL A 55 2.36 -4.25 12.12
C VAL A 55 3.06 -5.57 11.78
N ASP A 56 2.30 -6.57 11.34
CA ASP A 56 2.86 -7.85 10.94
C ASP A 56 3.76 -7.72 9.70
N ARG A 57 3.30 -7.00 8.69
CA ARG A 57 4.06 -6.85 7.44
C ARG A 57 5.38 -6.11 7.63
N LEU A 58 5.41 -5.09 8.47
CA LEU A 58 6.64 -4.36 8.77
C LEU A 58 7.69 -5.25 9.42
N LYS A 59 7.25 -6.26 10.19
CA LYS A 59 8.16 -7.22 10.81
C LYS A 59 8.66 -8.27 9.83
N ARG A 60 7.76 -8.77 8.97
CA ARG A 60 8.07 -9.91 8.10
C ARG A 60 8.65 -9.51 6.75
N ASN A 61 8.12 -8.44 6.17
CA ASN A 61 8.47 -8.02 4.82
C ASN A 61 8.69 -6.53 4.73
N PRO A 62 9.75 -6.00 5.34
CA PRO A 62 10.06 -4.58 5.19
C PRO A 62 10.33 -4.25 3.72
N ALA A 63 9.97 -3.06 3.31
CA ALA A 63 10.19 -2.59 1.95
C ALA A 63 11.59 -1.99 1.81
N PHE A 64 12.17 -2.16 0.64
CA PHE A 64 13.46 -1.59 0.27
C PHE A 64 13.26 -0.57 -0.86
N GLU A 65 13.97 -0.72 -1.96
CA GLU A 65 13.99 0.29 -3.01
C GLU A 65 12.79 0.21 -3.93
N LEU A 66 12.39 1.37 -4.44
CA LEU A 66 11.41 1.46 -5.50
C LEU A 66 11.99 0.86 -6.79
N ASP A 67 11.21 0.03 -7.47
CA ASP A 67 11.59 -0.55 -8.76
C ASP A 67 10.91 0.19 -9.91
N ASP A 68 9.58 0.29 -9.88
CA ASP A 68 8.82 0.90 -10.96
C ASP A 68 7.55 1.55 -10.45
N LEU A 69 7.06 2.54 -11.19
CA LEU A 69 5.86 3.29 -10.83
C LEU A 69 5.12 3.65 -12.12
N GLN A 70 3.88 3.18 -12.23
CA GLN A 70 3.06 3.41 -13.42
C GLN A 70 1.65 3.81 -13.03
N LEU A 71 1.07 4.72 -13.81
CA LEU A 71 -0.33 5.10 -13.67
C LEU A 71 -1.12 4.48 -14.81
N SER A 72 -2.19 3.76 -14.49
CA SER A 72 -3.07 3.12 -15.46
C SER A 72 -4.51 3.38 -15.07
N ARG A 73 -5.18 4.26 -15.79
CA ARG A 73 -6.56 4.68 -15.52
C ARG A 73 -6.75 5.10 -14.07
N ASP A 74 -7.49 4.31 -13.28
CA ASP A 74 -7.80 4.61 -11.89
C ASP A 74 -6.86 3.93 -10.90
N GLU A 75 -5.88 3.18 -11.41
CA GLU A 75 -4.97 2.41 -10.56
C GLU A 75 -3.54 2.92 -10.70
N THR A 76 -2.84 2.95 -9.57
CA THR A 76 -1.41 3.25 -9.54
C THR A 76 -0.66 1.96 -9.22
N HIS A 77 0.24 1.58 -10.11
CA HIS A 77 1.07 0.39 -9.96
C HIS A 77 2.41 0.81 -9.39
N ILE A 78 2.79 0.26 -8.25
CA ILE A 78 4.09 0.52 -7.65
C ILE A 78 4.78 -0.81 -7.36
N SER A 79 5.99 -0.97 -7.89
CA SER A 79 6.79 -2.17 -7.67
C SER A 79 7.99 -1.81 -6.81
N TYR A 80 8.29 -2.64 -5.85
CA TYR A 80 9.38 -2.39 -4.92
C TYR A 80 9.96 -3.71 -4.44
N PHE A 81 11.18 -3.66 -3.93
CA PHE A 81 11.86 -4.85 -3.41
C PHE A 81 11.53 -5.06 -1.94
N THR A 82 11.40 -6.32 -1.56
CA THR A 82 11.24 -6.74 -0.17
C THR A 82 12.26 -7.84 0.12
N SER A 83 12.28 -8.34 1.35
CA SER A 83 13.17 -9.44 1.73
C SER A 83 12.88 -10.73 0.95
N THR A 84 11.67 -10.87 0.41
CA THR A 84 11.28 -12.06 -0.36
C THR A 84 11.31 -11.83 -1.87
N GLY A 85 11.71 -10.66 -2.32
CA GLY A 85 11.82 -10.34 -3.75
C GLY A 85 10.97 -9.16 -4.17
N LEU A 86 10.70 -9.08 -5.47
CA LEU A 86 9.94 -7.98 -6.05
C LEU A 86 8.45 -8.17 -5.80
N VAL A 87 7.81 -7.11 -5.34
CA VAL A 87 6.36 -7.08 -5.09
C VAL A 87 5.76 -5.93 -5.88
N THR A 88 4.59 -6.16 -6.47
CA THR A 88 3.81 -5.10 -7.13
C THR A 88 2.54 -4.86 -6.33
N ALA A 89 2.29 -3.60 -6.00
CA ALA A 89 1.07 -3.18 -5.33
C ALA A 89 0.25 -2.32 -6.27
N LEU A 90 -1.08 -2.49 -6.21
CA LEU A 90 -2.04 -1.70 -6.97
C LEU A 90 -2.83 -0.86 -5.98
N LEU A 91 -2.78 0.45 -6.15
CA LEU A 91 -3.44 1.40 -5.27
C LEU A 91 -4.55 2.12 -6.01
N THR A 92 -5.73 2.24 -5.40
CA THR A 92 -6.76 3.15 -5.86
C THR A 92 -7.04 4.18 -4.78
N PHE A 93 -7.46 5.37 -5.19
CA PHE A 93 -7.67 6.49 -4.28
C PHE A 93 -9.10 6.99 -4.40
N ASN A 94 -9.61 7.55 -3.30
CA ASN A 94 -10.92 8.20 -3.32
C ASN A 94 -10.78 9.67 -3.74
N ALA A 95 -11.90 10.40 -3.73
CA ALA A 95 -11.94 11.78 -4.21
C ALA A 95 -11.11 12.75 -3.37
N VAL A 96 -10.81 12.40 -2.13
CA VAL A 96 -10.00 13.25 -1.23
C VAL A 96 -8.55 12.80 -1.15
N GLY A 97 -8.15 11.82 -1.97
CA GLY A 97 -6.75 11.40 -2.06
C GLY A 97 -6.32 10.36 -1.06
N GLN A 98 -7.26 9.72 -0.39
CA GLN A 98 -6.96 8.61 0.53
C GLN A 98 -6.98 7.28 -0.22
N ILE A 99 -6.17 6.33 0.24
CA ILE A 99 -6.12 5.00 -0.37
C ILE A 99 -7.45 4.30 -0.11
N ARG A 100 -8.14 3.94 -1.18
CA ARG A 100 -9.41 3.25 -1.13
C ARG A 100 -9.23 1.74 -1.16
N THR A 101 -8.36 1.24 -2.04
CA THR A 101 -8.02 -0.17 -2.09
C THR A 101 -6.52 -0.34 -2.30
N LEU A 102 -6.00 -1.42 -1.74
CA LEU A 102 -4.64 -1.88 -1.96
C LEU A 102 -4.70 -3.34 -2.32
N SER A 103 -4.12 -3.71 -3.47
CA SER A 103 -3.93 -5.08 -3.88
C SER A 103 -2.43 -5.33 -3.96
N CYS A 104 -1.93 -6.36 -3.31
CA CYS A 104 -0.52 -6.70 -3.42
C CYS A 104 -0.35 -8.18 -3.73
N GLY A 105 0.72 -8.49 -4.45
CA GLY A 105 1.04 -9.85 -4.79
C GLY A 105 2.45 -9.96 -5.32
N PRO A 106 2.96 -11.18 -5.39
CA PRO A 106 4.27 -11.41 -5.98
C PRO A 106 4.30 -11.08 -7.46
#